data_3b4bc2094bb518c74a4eafa0362800ff
#
_entry.id   3b4bc2094bb518c74a4eafa0362800ff
#
_cell.length_a   1.000
_cell.length_b   1.000
_cell.length_c   1.000
_cell.angle_alpha   90.00
_cell.angle_beta   90.00
_cell.angle_gamma   90.00
#
_symmetry.space_group_name_H-M   'P 1'
#
loop_
_entity.id
_entity.type
_entity.pdbx_description
1 polymer ?
#
loop_
_entity_poly.entity_id
_entity_poly.type
_entity_poly.pdbx_seq_one_letter_code
_entity_poly.pdbx_strand_id
1 'polypeptide(L)'
;MPLITEQISNLINGVSQQPPSLRLASQCEVQENGMVTIAEGLKKRPPLEHVAKITNKTDTDAKVHFIDRSDTERFVLLLSSDQFDTAFSSDFTGTEIELTDLSGNSQSINGDTGDALTYITTSDARDNLRLFTVADYTFILNKNKTVAKSTSVSSSRDPEGIVFIKQASSATTFKVFLNGVSVGSITADADADTLVTNVATAMSSVSGFTITKFGSSNVHVTRSDGADFTLHAEAPEANMTAIKDSVVDFTDLPSRTKDGFTIKITGDPNSGTDDYWIKHNNQADEDVGEWVETVEPGLANTIDPATMPIKMVRAAPNPWDEAFADDFGRPSFSLSQLEWTSRVAGDETTAPDPSFIGETLNDMFFHKNRLGFLANENVILSELGEHFNYYATTATDLLDTDMIDLASPSNKVSI
;
A
#
# COMPACT_ATOMS: atom_id res chain seq x y z
N MET A 1 4.33 -40.32 -69.51
CA MET A 1 3.65 -39.72 -68.37
C MET A 1 3.51 -38.24 -68.66
N PRO A 2 2.32 -37.67 -68.51
CA PRO A 2 2.19 -36.24 -68.66
C PRO A 2 2.96 -35.54 -67.52
N LEU A 3 3.73 -34.54 -67.88
CA LEU A 3 4.41 -33.69 -66.91
C LEU A 3 3.32 -32.85 -66.17
N ILE A 4 3.19 -33.02 -64.86
CA ILE A 4 2.35 -32.15 -64.04
C ILE A 4 3.25 -30.99 -63.59
N THR A 5 2.95 -29.80 -64.07
CA THR A 5 3.66 -28.58 -63.71
C THR A 5 2.77 -27.82 -62.68
N GLU A 6 3.23 -27.65 -61.45
CA GLU A 6 2.60 -26.83 -60.48
C GLU A 6 3.36 -25.51 -60.38
N GLN A 7 2.64 -24.41 -60.44
CA GLN A 7 3.22 -23.09 -60.31
C GLN A 7 3.01 -22.60 -58.86
N ILE A 8 4.09 -22.42 -58.12
CA ILE A 8 4.05 -21.78 -56.79
C ILE A 8 3.85 -20.29 -57.03
N SER A 9 2.71 -19.78 -56.60
CA SER A 9 2.42 -18.35 -56.67
C SER A 9 3.29 -17.57 -55.68
N ASN A 10 3.38 -16.26 -55.90
CA ASN A 10 4.10 -15.37 -55.01
C ASN A 10 3.46 -15.39 -53.62
N LEU A 11 4.16 -15.84 -52.58
CA LEU A 11 3.66 -16.05 -51.22
C LEU A 11 3.52 -14.72 -50.44
N ILE A 12 2.75 -13.79 -50.99
CA ILE A 12 2.61 -12.43 -50.48
C ILE A 12 1.62 -12.32 -49.31
N ASN A 13 0.77 -13.32 -49.10
CA ASN A 13 -0.27 -13.29 -48.07
C ASN A 13 0.18 -13.94 -46.75
N GLY A 14 1.46 -14.26 -46.62
CA GLY A 14 2.08 -14.70 -45.34
C GLY A 14 1.60 -16.07 -44.88
N VAL A 15 1.61 -16.26 -43.54
CA VAL A 15 1.26 -17.52 -42.90
C VAL A 15 -0.24 -17.59 -42.64
N SER A 16 -0.87 -18.72 -42.95
CA SER A 16 -2.26 -18.99 -42.64
C SER A 16 -2.41 -20.22 -41.75
N GLN A 17 -3.21 -20.10 -40.70
CA GLN A 17 -3.58 -21.20 -39.84
C GLN A 17 -4.77 -22.03 -40.33
N GLN A 18 -5.28 -21.71 -41.56
CA GLN A 18 -6.36 -22.46 -42.16
C GLN A 18 -5.90 -23.87 -42.56
N PRO A 19 -6.81 -24.85 -42.56
CA PRO A 19 -6.52 -26.17 -43.12
C PRO A 19 -6.02 -26.08 -44.58
N PRO A 20 -5.19 -27.01 -45.03
CA PRO A 20 -4.64 -26.99 -46.40
C PRO A 20 -5.67 -26.85 -47.53
N SER A 21 -6.88 -27.40 -47.33
CA SER A 21 -7.99 -27.34 -48.28
C SER A 21 -8.62 -25.94 -48.43
N LEU A 22 -8.42 -25.06 -47.45
CA LEU A 22 -8.95 -23.69 -47.46
C LEU A 22 -7.86 -22.62 -47.64
N ARG A 23 -6.59 -23.03 -47.59
CA ARG A 23 -5.46 -22.12 -47.69
C ARG A 23 -5.31 -21.63 -49.17
N LEU A 24 -5.16 -20.33 -49.33
CA LEU A 24 -4.90 -19.76 -50.65
C LEU A 24 -3.50 -20.14 -51.15
N ALA A 25 -3.34 -20.29 -52.45
CA ALA A 25 -2.05 -20.63 -53.09
C ALA A 25 -0.95 -19.58 -52.84
N SER A 26 -1.33 -18.36 -52.41
CA SER A 26 -0.42 -17.28 -52.06
C SER A 26 -0.07 -17.22 -50.57
N GLN A 27 -0.52 -18.20 -49.77
CA GLN A 27 -0.25 -18.34 -48.36
C GLN A 27 0.65 -19.54 -48.09
N CYS A 28 1.44 -19.47 -47.01
CA CYS A 28 2.27 -20.58 -46.55
C CYS A 28 1.79 -21.07 -45.16
N GLU A 29 2.21 -22.26 -44.78
CA GLU A 29 1.94 -22.85 -43.49
C GLU A 29 2.92 -22.36 -42.44
N VAL A 30 4.18 -22.30 -42.79
CA VAL A 30 5.30 -21.86 -41.95
C VAL A 30 6.18 -20.93 -42.76
N GLN A 31 6.69 -19.90 -42.11
CA GLN A 31 7.62 -18.96 -42.71
C GLN A 31 8.76 -18.71 -41.74
N GLU A 32 9.94 -19.22 -42.09
CA GLU A 32 11.14 -19.05 -41.30
C GLU A 32 12.19 -18.25 -42.07
N ASN A 33 12.84 -17.30 -41.42
CA ASN A 33 13.87 -16.43 -42.01
C ASN A 33 13.45 -15.75 -43.33
N GLY A 34 12.14 -15.61 -43.54
CA GLY A 34 11.54 -14.93 -44.69
C GLY A 34 10.84 -13.64 -44.28
N MET A 35 10.76 -12.70 -45.21
CA MET A 35 10.01 -11.46 -45.08
C MET A 35 9.17 -11.27 -46.33
N VAL A 36 7.88 -10.99 -46.16
CA VAL A 36 6.95 -10.74 -47.24
C VAL A 36 6.85 -9.25 -47.52
N THR A 37 6.99 -8.88 -48.79
CA THR A 37 6.74 -7.51 -49.25
C THR A 37 5.79 -7.54 -50.42
N ILE A 38 4.96 -6.54 -50.61
CA ILE A 38 4.00 -6.46 -51.72
C ILE A 38 4.73 -6.38 -53.05
N ALA A 39 5.86 -5.68 -53.10
CA ALA A 39 6.60 -5.46 -54.34
C ALA A 39 7.42 -6.67 -54.79
N GLU A 40 8.00 -7.42 -53.85
CA GLU A 40 8.98 -8.48 -54.17
C GLU A 40 8.51 -9.88 -53.76
N GLY A 41 7.37 -9.98 -53.08
CA GLY A 41 6.88 -11.24 -52.54
C GLY A 41 7.67 -11.74 -51.32
N LEU A 42 7.78 -13.05 -51.17
CA LEU A 42 8.57 -13.68 -50.12
C LEU A 42 10.06 -13.64 -50.47
N LYS A 43 10.83 -12.98 -49.65
CA LYS A 43 12.29 -12.91 -49.75
C LYS A 43 12.98 -13.27 -48.44
N LYS A 44 14.27 -13.53 -48.49
CA LYS A 44 15.08 -13.73 -47.30
C LYS A 44 15.05 -12.48 -46.44
N ARG A 45 14.88 -12.65 -45.13
CA ARG A 45 15.01 -11.54 -44.18
C ARG A 45 16.40 -10.87 -44.30
N PRO A 46 16.51 -9.58 -44.03
CA PRO A 46 17.81 -8.92 -43.97
C PRO A 46 18.70 -9.56 -42.87
N PRO A 47 20.03 -9.47 -42.99
CA PRO A 47 20.92 -9.91 -41.94
C PRO A 47 20.71 -9.08 -40.66
N LEU A 48 21.16 -9.63 -39.54
CA LEU A 48 21.25 -8.87 -38.28
C LEU A 48 22.44 -7.93 -38.42
N GLU A 49 22.25 -6.72 -37.94
CA GLU A 49 23.30 -5.73 -37.75
C GLU A 49 23.71 -5.68 -36.27
N HIS A 50 25.01 -5.70 -36.02
CA HIS A 50 25.54 -5.50 -34.70
C HIS A 50 25.52 -4.00 -34.36
N VAL A 51 24.74 -3.60 -33.37
CA VAL A 51 24.65 -2.20 -32.93
C VAL A 51 25.65 -1.94 -31.83
N ALA A 52 25.56 -2.68 -30.71
CA ALA A 52 26.40 -2.51 -29.56
C ALA A 52 26.49 -3.80 -28.71
N LYS A 53 27.52 -3.88 -27.91
CA LYS A 53 27.67 -4.86 -26.84
C LYS A 53 27.34 -4.16 -25.51
N ILE A 54 26.25 -4.56 -24.86
CA ILE A 54 25.74 -3.92 -23.66
C ILE A 54 26.60 -4.27 -22.44
N THR A 55 27.03 -5.55 -22.31
CA THR A 55 27.81 -6.02 -21.18
C THR A 55 28.96 -6.90 -21.61
N ASN A 56 30.04 -6.94 -20.84
CA ASN A 56 31.14 -7.88 -21.01
C ASN A 56 30.91 -9.21 -20.29
N LYS A 57 29.82 -9.34 -19.54
CA LYS A 57 29.51 -10.51 -18.76
C LYS A 57 28.85 -11.61 -19.57
N THR A 58 29.03 -12.83 -19.13
CA THR A 58 28.45 -14.04 -19.75
C THR A 58 27.32 -14.60 -18.89
N ASP A 59 26.66 -13.74 -18.07
CA ASP A 59 25.57 -14.17 -17.23
C ASP A 59 24.39 -14.66 -18.11
N THR A 60 24.09 -15.95 -17.98
CA THR A 60 22.96 -16.59 -18.69
C THR A 60 21.63 -16.32 -17.99
N ASP A 61 21.67 -15.84 -16.73
CA ASP A 61 20.51 -15.67 -15.85
C ASP A 61 20.12 -14.20 -15.71
N ALA A 62 20.64 -13.35 -16.58
CA ALA A 62 20.30 -11.95 -16.63
C ALA A 62 18.85 -11.72 -17.13
N LYS A 63 18.15 -10.78 -16.49
CA LYS A 63 16.84 -10.28 -16.90
C LYS A 63 17.01 -9.09 -17.83
N VAL A 64 16.41 -9.17 -19.01
CA VAL A 64 16.34 -8.05 -19.96
C VAL A 64 14.94 -7.50 -20.00
N HIS A 65 14.82 -6.18 -19.93
CA HIS A 65 13.54 -5.48 -20.05
C HIS A 65 13.68 -4.27 -20.98
N PHE A 66 12.68 -4.05 -21.82
CA PHE A 66 12.62 -2.91 -22.73
C PHE A 66 11.69 -1.84 -22.16
N ILE A 67 12.22 -0.64 -22.04
CA ILE A 67 11.46 0.55 -21.67
C ILE A 67 11.20 1.34 -22.93
N ASP A 68 9.95 1.36 -23.40
CA ASP A 68 9.51 2.06 -24.60
C ASP A 68 8.57 3.20 -24.19
N ARG A 69 9.08 4.43 -24.15
CA ARG A 69 8.33 5.61 -23.75
C ARG A 69 7.86 6.43 -24.95
N SER A 70 8.68 6.50 -25.97
CA SER A 70 8.39 7.23 -27.21
C SER A 70 9.29 6.76 -28.33
N ASP A 71 9.09 7.27 -29.53
CA ASP A 71 9.94 6.95 -30.68
C ASP A 71 11.42 7.33 -30.49
N THR A 72 11.72 8.26 -29.59
CA THR A 72 13.07 8.75 -29.31
C THR A 72 13.60 8.31 -27.94
N GLU A 73 12.77 7.77 -27.08
CA GLU A 73 13.11 7.37 -25.71
C GLU A 73 12.83 5.89 -25.50
N ARG A 74 13.78 5.07 -25.94
CA ARG A 74 13.76 3.62 -25.79
C ARG A 74 15.04 3.16 -25.13
N PHE A 75 14.89 2.33 -24.10
CA PHE A 75 16.01 1.86 -23.32
C PHE A 75 15.96 0.36 -23.12
N VAL A 76 17.13 -0.24 -22.93
CA VAL A 76 17.32 -1.63 -22.56
C VAL A 76 17.85 -1.67 -21.14
N LEU A 77 17.07 -2.24 -20.25
CA LEU A 77 17.44 -2.49 -18.86
C LEU A 77 17.90 -3.94 -18.74
N LEU A 78 19.11 -4.12 -18.21
CA LEU A 78 19.68 -5.43 -17.90
C LEU A 78 19.91 -5.54 -16.39
N LEU A 79 19.38 -6.59 -15.79
CA LEU A 79 19.60 -6.96 -14.40
C LEU A 79 20.33 -8.29 -14.35
N SER A 80 21.55 -8.30 -13.82
CA SER A 80 22.40 -9.48 -13.74
C SER A 80 22.50 -9.97 -12.30
N SER A 81 22.50 -11.30 -12.11
CA SER A 81 22.68 -11.96 -10.82
C SER A 81 24.13 -12.19 -10.43
N ASP A 82 25.07 -12.02 -11.36
CA ASP A 82 26.49 -12.20 -11.08
C ASP A 82 27.07 -11.11 -10.18
N GLN A 83 27.90 -11.53 -9.26
CA GLN A 83 28.59 -10.64 -8.34
C GLN A 83 29.60 -9.76 -9.08
N PHE A 84 29.45 -8.51 -8.94
CA PHE A 84 30.21 -7.34 -9.27
C PHE A 84 31.62 -7.43 -9.83
N ASP A 85 31.81 -6.70 -10.91
CA ASP A 85 33.04 -5.95 -11.13
C ASP A 85 32.79 -4.46 -10.81
N THR A 86 33.71 -3.87 -10.07
CA THR A 86 33.67 -2.67 -9.27
C THR A 86 33.55 -1.33 -10.04
N ALA A 87 32.90 -1.31 -11.19
CA ALA A 87 32.89 -0.12 -12.03
C ALA A 87 31.89 0.98 -11.61
N PHE A 88 30.87 0.67 -10.80
CA PHE A 88 29.85 1.65 -10.43
C PHE A 88 29.82 2.04 -8.95
N SER A 89 30.30 1.23 -8.03
CA SER A 89 30.47 1.61 -6.63
C SER A 89 31.37 0.60 -5.93
N SER A 90 32.33 1.07 -5.17
CA SER A 90 33.24 0.24 -4.38
C SER A 90 32.57 -0.55 -3.25
N ASP A 91 31.28 -0.33 -2.98
CA ASP A 91 30.57 -0.82 -1.81
C ASP A 91 29.36 -1.69 -2.14
N PHE A 92 29.15 -2.04 -3.43
CA PHE A 92 27.94 -2.73 -3.84
C PHE A 92 28.14 -4.23 -4.07
N THR A 93 27.50 -5.05 -3.23
CA THR A 93 27.40 -6.51 -3.38
C THR A 93 25.94 -6.88 -3.67
N GLY A 94 25.59 -7.18 -4.91
CA GLY A 94 24.19 -7.50 -5.24
C GLY A 94 23.95 -7.64 -6.75
N THR A 95 22.71 -7.45 -7.18
CA THR A 95 22.33 -7.48 -8.59
C THR A 95 22.86 -6.26 -9.32
N GLU A 96 23.59 -6.46 -10.42
CA GLU A 96 24.07 -5.37 -11.26
C GLU A 96 22.96 -4.86 -12.18
N ILE A 97 22.90 -3.55 -12.34
CA ILE A 97 21.93 -2.88 -13.21
C ILE A 97 22.68 -2.14 -14.31
N GLU A 98 22.41 -2.50 -15.56
CA GLU A 98 22.89 -1.77 -16.71
C GLU A 98 21.70 -1.22 -17.50
N LEU A 99 21.73 0.07 -17.83
CA LEU A 99 20.71 0.73 -18.63
C LEU A 99 21.37 1.41 -19.82
N THR A 100 20.90 1.09 -21.01
CA THR A 100 21.42 1.66 -22.25
C THR A 100 20.30 2.15 -23.15
N ASP A 101 20.57 3.11 -24.00
CA ASP A 101 19.71 3.42 -25.13
C ASP A 101 19.83 2.34 -26.24
N LEU A 102 19.01 2.43 -27.29
CA LEU A 102 19.09 1.50 -28.42
C LEU A 102 20.37 1.64 -29.27
N SER A 103 21.15 2.67 -29.04
CA SER A 103 22.46 2.86 -29.69
C SER A 103 23.60 2.26 -28.85
N GLY A 104 23.31 1.76 -27.65
CA GLY A 104 24.28 1.18 -26.73
C GLY A 104 24.95 2.19 -25.82
N ASN A 105 24.49 3.44 -25.75
CA ASN A 105 25.02 4.42 -24.81
C ASN A 105 24.46 4.17 -23.43
N SER A 106 25.33 4.05 -22.43
CA SER A 106 24.93 3.88 -21.03
C SER A 106 24.18 5.10 -20.51
N GLN A 107 23.20 4.83 -19.67
CA GLN A 107 22.43 5.83 -18.94
C GLN A 107 22.78 5.77 -17.46
N SER A 108 22.80 6.91 -16.77
CA SER A 108 23.05 6.95 -15.35
C SER A 108 21.81 6.56 -14.56
N ILE A 109 22.00 5.81 -13.46
CA ILE A 109 20.96 5.46 -12.50
C ILE A 109 21.37 6.05 -11.17
N ASN A 110 20.61 7.02 -10.68
CA ASN A 110 20.80 7.69 -9.40
C ASN A 110 19.73 7.25 -8.40
N GLY A 111 19.97 7.40 -7.11
CA GLY A 111 18.95 7.20 -6.09
C GLY A 111 19.41 6.37 -4.91
N ASP A 112 18.47 6.01 -4.06
CA ASP A 112 18.70 5.17 -2.88
C ASP A 112 19.21 3.79 -3.31
N THR A 113 20.53 3.67 -3.27
CA THR A 113 21.23 2.49 -3.74
C THR A 113 21.24 1.36 -2.71
N GLY A 114 20.88 1.63 -1.45
CA GLY A 114 20.94 0.66 -0.36
C GLY A 114 19.79 -0.35 -0.36
N ASP A 115 18.62 0.11 0.05
CA ASP A 115 17.47 -0.77 0.31
C ASP A 115 16.81 -1.27 -0.97
N ALA A 116 16.67 -0.42 -1.98
CA ALA A 116 16.09 -0.79 -3.27
C ALA A 116 16.93 -1.86 -3.99
N LEU A 117 18.25 -1.74 -3.94
CA LEU A 117 19.15 -2.73 -4.53
C LEU A 117 19.17 -4.04 -3.72
N THR A 118 19.06 -3.97 -2.40
CA THR A 118 18.92 -5.16 -1.55
C THR A 118 17.66 -5.94 -1.88
N TYR A 119 16.58 -5.26 -2.22
CA TYR A 119 15.33 -5.91 -2.61
C TYR A 119 15.49 -6.74 -3.89
N ILE A 120 16.15 -6.23 -4.94
CA ILE A 120 16.30 -6.94 -6.21
C ILE A 120 17.41 -7.97 -6.24
N THR A 121 18.21 -8.08 -5.16
CA THR A 121 19.30 -9.06 -5.09
C THR A 121 18.74 -10.48 -5.13
N THR A 122 19.20 -11.27 -6.09
CA THR A 122 18.77 -12.65 -6.32
C THR A 122 19.86 -13.45 -7.04
N SER A 123 19.81 -14.78 -6.92
CA SER A 123 20.74 -15.69 -7.60
C SER A 123 20.37 -15.97 -9.06
N ASP A 124 19.16 -15.62 -9.48
CA ASP A 124 18.65 -15.80 -10.84
C ASP A 124 17.69 -14.64 -11.16
N ALA A 125 18.22 -13.62 -11.81
CA ALA A 125 17.44 -12.43 -12.15
C ALA A 125 16.37 -12.72 -13.22
N ARG A 126 16.65 -13.63 -14.15
CA ARG A 126 15.73 -13.99 -15.25
C ARG A 126 14.42 -14.55 -14.72
N ASP A 127 14.50 -15.51 -13.81
CA ASP A 127 13.33 -16.24 -13.33
C ASP A 127 12.68 -15.58 -12.11
N ASN A 128 13.48 -14.91 -11.27
CA ASN A 128 13.00 -14.35 -10.01
C ASN A 128 12.51 -12.91 -10.12
N LEU A 129 12.97 -12.14 -11.12
CA LEU A 129 12.53 -10.76 -11.27
C LEU A 129 11.41 -10.63 -12.31
N ARG A 130 10.43 -9.81 -12.00
CA ARG A 130 9.39 -9.36 -12.94
C ARG A 130 9.47 -7.84 -13.07
N LEU A 131 9.38 -7.36 -14.29
CA LEU A 131 9.44 -5.94 -14.59
C LEU A 131 8.19 -5.55 -15.38
N PHE A 132 7.66 -4.42 -15.01
CA PHE A 132 6.48 -3.85 -15.65
C PHE A 132 6.66 -2.33 -15.79
N THR A 133 6.50 -1.83 -17.01
CA THR A 133 6.61 -0.39 -17.29
C THR A 133 5.24 0.18 -17.63
N VAL A 134 4.87 1.24 -16.94
CA VAL A 134 3.67 2.03 -17.21
C VAL A 134 4.03 3.52 -17.12
N ALA A 135 3.77 4.26 -18.19
CA ALA A 135 4.17 5.66 -18.31
C ALA A 135 5.66 5.87 -17.96
N ASP A 136 5.98 6.66 -16.95
CA ASP A 136 7.34 6.99 -16.52
C ASP A 136 7.91 6.03 -15.48
N TYR A 137 7.11 5.06 -15.02
CA TYR A 137 7.46 4.13 -13.95
C TYR A 137 7.81 2.76 -14.51
N THR A 138 8.93 2.22 -14.11
CA THR A 138 9.25 0.79 -14.27
C THR A 138 9.28 0.17 -12.87
N PHE A 139 8.32 -0.69 -12.60
CA PHE A 139 8.26 -1.45 -11.35
C PHE A 139 9.11 -2.71 -11.48
N ILE A 140 9.81 -3.06 -10.40
CA ILE A 140 10.63 -4.27 -10.31
C ILE A 140 10.17 -5.08 -9.11
N LEU A 141 9.73 -6.30 -9.35
CA LEU A 141 9.25 -7.25 -8.37
C LEU A 141 10.22 -8.41 -8.24
N ASN A 142 10.55 -8.80 -7.02
CA ASN A 142 11.34 -10.00 -6.71
C ASN A 142 10.42 -11.08 -6.11
N LYS A 143 10.22 -12.16 -6.85
CA LYS A 143 9.36 -13.29 -6.48
C LYS A 143 9.85 -14.08 -5.26
N ASN A 144 11.09 -13.91 -4.85
CA ASN A 144 11.68 -14.62 -3.71
C ASN A 144 11.53 -13.85 -2.39
N LYS A 145 11.00 -12.63 -2.44
CA LYS A 145 10.76 -11.84 -1.24
C LYS A 145 9.36 -12.12 -0.70
N THR A 146 9.30 -12.56 0.55
CA THR A 146 8.04 -12.67 1.27
C THR A 146 7.65 -11.30 1.80
N VAL A 147 6.42 -10.88 1.51
CA VAL A 147 5.90 -9.60 1.98
C VAL A 147 5.67 -9.64 3.48
N ALA A 148 6.08 -8.59 4.17
CA ALA A 148 5.91 -8.47 5.61
C ALA A 148 5.25 -7.15 6.00
N LYS A 149 4.67 -7.11 7.18
CA LYS A 149 4.27 -5.85 7.83
C LYS A 149 5.51 -5.16 8.42
N SER A 150 5.51 -3.84 8.41
CA SER A 150 6.47 -3.05 9.16
C SER A 150 6.35 -3.33 10.67
N THR A 151 7.42 -3.14 11.38
CA THR A 151 7.41 -3.16 12.85
C THR A 151 6.75 -1.91 13.46
N SER A 152 6.48 -0.90 12.65
CA SER A 152 5.74 0.28 13.07
C SER A 152 4.29 -0.08 13.38
N VAL A 153 3.80 0.41 14.52
CA VAL A 153 2.43 0.22 14.96
C VAL A 153 1.72 1.56 15.04
N SER A 154 0.39 1.54 14.94
CA SER A 154 -0.44 2.70 15.22
C SER A 154 -0.17 3.21 16.64
N SER A 155 -0.46 4.50 16.89
CA SER A 155 -0.26 5.09 18.20
C SER A 155 -0.96 4.26 19.28
N SER A 156 -0.22 3.92 20.33
CA SER A 156 -0.80 3.26 21.49
C SER A 156 -1.81 4.18 22.16
N ARG A 157 -2.87 3.59 22.71
CA ARG A 157 -3.84 4.31 23.54
C ARG A 157 -3.38 4.26 24.98
N ASP A 158 -3.28 5.43 25.62
CA ASP A 158 -3.12 5.48 27.06
C ASP A 158 -4.42 5.02 27.77
N PRO A 159 -4.32 4.39 28.95
CA PRO A 159 -5.50 4.12 29.76
C PRO A 159 -6.17 5.41 30.18
N GLU A 160 -7.28 5.73 29.54
CA GLU A 160 -8.02 6.97 29.75
C GLU A 160 -9.53 6.71 29.70
N GLY A 161 -10.31 7.61 30.29
CA GLY A 161 -11.76 7.50 30.31
C GLY A 161 -12.43 8.86 30.38
N ILE A 162 -13.71 8.88 30.16
CA ILE A 162 -14.56 10.08 30.20
C ILE A 162 -15.75 9.81 31.11
N VAL A 163 -16.07 10.78 31.99
CA VAL A 163 -17.40 10.88 32.59
C VAL A 163 -18.19 11.88 31.80
N PHE A 164 -19.18 11.39 31.04
CA PHE A 164 -20.03 12.20 30.16
C PHE A 164 -21.35 12.54 30.87
N ILE A 165 -21.64 13.82 31.00
CA ILE A 165 -22.86 14.37 31.56
C ILE A 165 -23.78 14.74 30.39
N LYS A 166 -24.77 13.88 30.14
CA LYS A 166 -25.74 14.05 29.05
C LYS A 166 -26.79 15.11 29.42
N GLN A 167 -27.19 15.16 30.69
CA GLN A 167 -28.21 16.10 31.15
C GLN A 167 -27.95 16.51 32.63
N ALA A 168 -27.90 17.81 32.85
CA ALA A 168 -27.85 18.35 34.20
C ALA A 168 -29.20 18.22 34.91
N SER A 169 -29.18 17.95 36.23
CA SER A 169 -30.38 17.82 37.05
C SER A 169 -30.04 18.07 38.51
N SER A 170 -30.81 18.89 39.18
CA SER A 170 -30.70 19.12 40.62
C SER A 170 -31.39 18.06 41.48
N ALA A 171 -32.20 17.20 40.89
CA ALA A 171 -32.94 16.14 41.58
C ALA A 171 -32.26 14.76 41.54
N THR A 172 -31.10 14.65 40.90
CA THR A 172 -30.40 13.38 40.64
C THR A 172 -29.18 13.27 41.56
N THR A 173 -28.93 12.06 42.08
CA THR A 173 -27.68 11.75 42.79
C THR A 173 -26.63 11.31 41.79
N PHE A 174 -25.47 11.91 41.83
CA PHE A 174 -24.32 11.58 41.01
C PHE A 174 -23.20 11.01 41.86
N LYS A 175 -22.62 9.87 41.43
CA LYS A 175 -21.43 9.29 42.03
C LYS A 175 -20.53 8.74 40.95
N VAL A 176 -19.24 8.87 41.15
CA VAL A 176 -18.20 8.28 40.28
C VAL A 176 -17.27 7.41 41.12
N PHE A 177 -16.80 6.34 40.53
CA PHE A 177 -15.84 5.41 41.12
C PHE A 177 -14.61 5.33 40.26
N LEU A 178 -13.46 5.59 40.86
CA LEU A 178 -12.15 5.46 40.24
C LEU A 178 -11.41 4.30 40.89
N ASN A 179 -11.13 3.24 40.16
CA ASN A 179 -10.50 2.03 40.73
C ASN A 179 -11.27 1.42 41.89
N GLY A 180 -12.59 1.48 41.81
CA GLY A 180 -13.48 1.03 42.89
C GLY A 180 -13.60 1.98 44.09
N VAL A 181 -12.85 3.09 44.10
CA VAL A 181 -12.93 4.12 45.17
C VAL A 181 -14.00 5.14 44.78
N SER A 182 -15.00 5.31 45.64
CA SER A 182 -16.02 6.34 45.47
C SER A 182 -15.42 7.73 45.69
N VAL A 183 -15.70 8.65 44.77
CA VAL A 183 -15.34 10.06 44.93
C VAL A 183 -16.23 10.82 45.93
N GLY A 184 -17.19 10.11 46.55
CA GLY A 184 -18.19 10.71 47.45
C GLY A 184 -19.45 11.17 46.71
N SER A 185 -20.28 11.92 47.43
CA SER A 185 -21.50 12.50 46.86
C SER A 185 -21.16 13.75 46.06
N ILE A 186 -21.60 13.80 44.81
CA ILE A 186 -21.43 14.96 43.95
C ILE A 186 -22.63 15.86 44.09
N THR A 187 -22.39 17.15 44.33
CA THR A 187 -23.46 18.16 44.41
C THR A 187 -24.16 18.27 43.06
N ALA A 188 -25.42 17.88 43.07
CA ALA A 188 -26.28 18.01 41.90
C ALA A 188 -26.56 19.48 41.56
N ASP A 189 -26.64 19.81 40.30
CA ASP A 189 -26.98 21.15 39.82
C ASP A 189 -27.79 21.07 38.55
N ALA A 190 -28.61 22.07 38.28
CA ALA A 190 -29.37 22.19 37.01
C ALA A 190 -28.55 22.89 35.93
N ASP A 191 -27.50 23.61 36.32
CA ASP A 191 -26.53 24.17 35.38
C ASP A 191 -25.46 23.14 35.01
N ALA A 192 -25.30 22.85 33.70
CA ALA A 192 -24.41 21.81 33.19
C ALA A 192 -22.93 22.12 33.51
N ASP A 193 -22.50 23.37 33.40
CA ASP A 193 -21.12 23.75 33.64
C ASP A 193 -20.73 23.62 35.11
N THR A 194 -21.65 24.03 35.99
CA THR A 194 -21.50 23.87 37.43
C THR A 194 -21.47 22.39 37.84
N LEU A 195 -22.34 21.56 37.27
CA LEU A 195 -22.37 20.12 37.53
C LEU A 195 -21.07 19.43 37.10
N VAL A 196 -20.58 19.71 35.89
CA VAL A 196 -19.31 19.16 35.40
C VAL A 196 -18.15 19.58 36.28
N THR A 197 -18.13 20.82 36.74
CA THR A 197 -17.15 21.34 37.71
C THR A 197 -17.20 20.59 39.03
N ASN A 198 -18.40 20.32 39.56
CA ASN A 198 -18.61 19.55 40.79
C ASN A 198 -18.09 18.10 40.61
N VAL A 199 -18.36 17.46 39.45
CA VAL A 199 -17.85 16.13 39.13
C VAL A 199 -16.33 16.12 39.05
N ALA A 200 -15.71 17.05 38.34
CA ALA A 200 -14.26 17.16 38.20
C ALA A 200 -13.59 17.40 39.58
N THR A 201 -14.17 18.26 40.40
CA THR A 201 -13.67 18.54 41.77
C THR A 201 -13.74 17.31 42.65
N ALA A 202 -14.86 16.59 42.62
CA ALA A 202 -15.02 15.36 43.40
C ALA A 202 -14.02 14.28 42.94
N MET A 203 -13.84 14.07 41.61
CA MET A 203 -12.88 13.12 41.05
C MET A 203 -11.43 13.48 41.43
N SER A 204 -11.08 14.76 41.46
CA SER A 204 -9.74 15.23 41.83
C SER A 204 -9.39 14.95 43.31
N SER A 205 -10.35 14.60 44.16
CA SER A 205 -10.09 14.19 45.54
C SER A 205 -9.43 12.82 45.66
N VAL A 206 -9.48 11.99 44.59
CA VAL A 206 -8.84 10.70 44.56
C VAL A 206 -7.41 10.84 44.01
N SER A 207 -6.43 10.52 44.86
CA SER A 207 -5.02 10.64 44.48
C SER A 207 -4.63 9.66 43.36
N GLY A 208 -3.64 10.03 42.56
CA GLY A 208 -3.11 9.18 41.48
C GLY A 208 -3.85 9.30 40.17
N PHE A 209 -4.76 10.25 40.02
CA PHE A 209 -5.47 10.53 38.77
C PHE A 209 -5.27 11.98 38.33
N THR A 210 -5.20 12.17 37.04
CA THR A 210 -5.23 13.48 36.37
C THR A 210 -6.63 13.70 35.84
N ILE A 211 -7.28 14.78 36.24
CA ILE A 211 -8.66 15.10 35.91
C ILE A 211 -8.69 16.40 35.12
N THR A 212 -9.29 16.36 33.92
CA THR A 212 -9.41 17.54 33.06
C THR A 212 -10.85 17.72 32.62
N LYS A 213 -11.40 18.92 32.78
CA LYS A 213 -12.73 19.29 32.31
C LYS A 213 -12.68 19.69 30.84
N PHE A 214 -13.61 19.17 30.04
CA PHE A 214 -13.81 19.56 28.67
C PHE A 214 -15.23 20.13 28.47
N GLY A 215 -15.30 21.42 28.17
CA GLY A 215 -16.57 22.13 28.02
C GLY A 215 -17.49 21.98 29.26
N SER A 216 -18.80 21.99 29.00
CA SER A 216 -19.85 21.81 30.01
C SER A 216 -20.47 20.41 29.98
N SER A 217 -19.81 19.41 29.37
CA SER A 217 -20.41 18.10 29.17
C SER A 217 -19.59 16.93 29.67
N ASN A 218 -18.26 17.05 29.80
CA ASN A 218 -17.49 15.89 30.23
C ASN A 218 -16.22 16.20 31.05
N VAL A 219 -15.77 15.17 31.75
CA VAL A 219 -14.53 15.14 32.51
C VAL A 219 -13.69 13.98 32.03
N HIS A 220 -12.53 14.28 31.52
CA HIS A 220 -11.52 13.30 31.13
C HIS A 220 -10.66 12.89 32.30
N VAL A 221 -10.29 11.61 32.37
CA VAL A 221 -9.51 11.04 33.44
C VAL A 221 -8.44 10.10 32.92
N THR A 222 -7.23 10.26 33.48
CA THR A 222 -6.10 9.32 33.29
C THR A 222 -5.47 9.02 34.64
N ARG A 223 -4.76 7.88 34.74
CA ARG A 223 -3.89 7.65 35.90
C ARG A 223 -2.54 8.32 35.71
N SER A 224 -2.02 8.93 36.79
CA SER A 224 -0.73 9.63 36.75
C SER A 224 0.47 8.71 36.52
N ASP A 225 0.34 7.41 36.81
CA ASP A 225 1.36 6.37 36.63
C ASP A 225 1.22 5.63 35.27
N GLY A 226 0.24 6.00 34.44
CA GLY A 226 -0.04 5.37 33.15
C GLY A 226 -0.62 3.95 33.23
N ALA A 227 -0.91 3.44 34.44
CA ALA A 227 -1.51 2.12 34.62
C ALA A 227 -3.02 2.12 34.32
N ASP A 228 -3.54 0.97 33.93
CA ASP A 228 -4.97 0.80 33.71
C ASP A 228 -5.80 0.97 35.00
N PHE A 229 -7.08 1.33 34.83
CA PHE A 229 -7.99 1.58 35.95
C PHE A 229 -9.44 1.26 35.56
N THR A 230 -10.29 1.12 36.58
CA THR A 230 -11.73 1.00 36.37
C THR A 230 -12.43 2.34 36.58
N LEU A 231 -13.36 2.66 35.68
CA LEU A 231 -14.21 3.85 35.75
C LEU A 231 -15.67 3.42 35.74
N HIS A 232 -16.42 3.89 36.72
CA HIS A 232 -17.85 3.60 36.82
C HIS A 232 -18.62 4.84 37.33
N ALA A 233 -19.83 5.03 36.82
CA ALA A 233 -20.73 6.11 37.23
C ALA A 233 -22.05 5.53 37.72
N GLU A 234 -22.54 6.04 38.88
CA GLU A 234 -23.87 5.77 39.39
C GLU A 234 -24.73 7.03 39.25
N ALA A 235 -25.58 7.03 38.24
CA ALA A 235 -26.62 8.00 37.98
C ALA A 235 -27.60 7.33 36.98
N PRO A 236 -28.81 7.89 36.77
CA PRO A 236 -29.62 7.47 35.63
C PRO A 236 -28.81 7.67 34.34
N GLU A 237 -28.79 6.69 33.51
CA GLU A 237 -27.98 6.67 32.23
C GLU A 237 -28.28 7.85 31.32
N ALA A 238 -29.54 8.34 31.35
CA ALA A 238 -29.94 9.56 30.68
C ALA A 238 -29.25 10.83 31.16
N ASN A 239 -28.66 10.82 32.38
CA ASN A 239 -28.02 11.98 32.98
C ASN A 239 -26.49 11.93 32.91
N MET A 240 -25.88 10.77 33.20
CA MET A 240 -24.42 10.61 33.25
C MET A 240 -24.03 9.18 32.90
N THR A 241 -22.95 9.03 32.13
CA THR A 241 -22.34 7.73 31.85
C THR A 241 -20.83 7.79 31.97
N ALA A 242 -20.22 6.66 32.29
CA ALA A 242 -18.77 6.48 32.27
C ALA A 242 -18.37 5.74 30.99
N ILE A 243 -17.46 6.31 30.28
CA ILE A 243 -16.96 5.82 28.99
C ILE A 243 -15.48 5.54 29.14
N LYS A 244 -15.02 4.34 28.85
CA LYS A 244 -13.60 4.00 28.96
C LYS A 244 -13.10 3.17 27.78
N ASP A 245 -13.51 1.94 27.64
CA ASP A 245 -12.92 1.02 26.66
C ASP A 245 -13.72 0.96 25.36
N SER A 246 -15.03 1.02 25.45
CA SER A 246 -15.93 1.00 24.29
C SER A 246 -17.26 1.68 24.59
N VAL A 247 -18.00 2.00 23.55
CA VAL A 247 -19.41 2.37 23.57
C VAL A 247 -20.16 1.58 22.53
N VAL A 248 -21.46 1.40 22.72
CA VAL A 248 -22.30 0.67 21.78
C VAL A 248 -22.63 1.51 20.56
N ASP A 249 -22.96 2.77 20.77
CA ASP A 249 -23.42 3.67 19.71
C ASP A 249 -22.61 4.96 19.69
N PHE A 250 -22.36 5.48 18.51
CA PHE A 250 -21.68 6.76 18.28
C PHE A 250 -22.39 7.92 19.00
N THR A 251 -23.71 7.87 19.08
CA THR A 251 -24.52 8.92 19.73
C THR A 251 -24.31 9.00 21.26
N ASP A 252 -23.67 7.99 21.85
CA ASP A 252 -23.31 8.01 23.27
C ASP A 252 -22.07 8.84 23.60
N LEU A 253 -21.40 9.35 22.58
CA LEU A 253 -20.16 10.11 22.73
C LEU A 253 -20.40 11.61 22.87
N PRO A 254 -19.57 12.32 23.68
CA PRO A 254 -19.62 13.77 23.74
C PRO A 254 -19.07 14.41 22.49
N SER A 255 -19.58 15.58 22.12
CA SER A 255 -19.07 16.38 20.99
C SER A 255 -17.74 17.10 21.29
N ARG A 256 -17.32 17.13 22.55
CA ARG A 256 -16.09 17.77 23.00
C ARG A 256 -15.33 16.82 23.92
N THR A 257 -14.05 16.58 23.64
CA THR A 257 -13.17 15.82 24.52
C THR A 257 -11.71 16.14 24.20
N LYS A 258 -10.80 15.43 24.84
CA LYS A 258 -9.36 15.52 24.61
C LYS A 258 -9.04 15.17 23.15
N ASP A 259 -8.17 15.95 22.54
CA ASP A 259 -7.59 15.62 21.24
C ASP A 259 -6.89 14.26 21.28
N GLY A 260 -7.13 13.44 20.25
CA GLY A 260 -6.57 12.11 20.16
C GLY A 260 -7.25 11.05 21.05
N PHE A 261 -8.30 11.39 21.82
CA PHE A 261 -9.04 10.38 22.56
C PHE A 261 -9.63 9.35 21.62
N THR A 262 -9.24 8.08 21.81
CA THR A 262 -9.59 6.98 20.91
C THR A 262 -10.47 5.96 21.63
N ILE A 263 -11.52 5.49 20.96
CA ILE A 263 -12.47 4.54 21.55
C ILE A 263 -13.03 3.60 20.50
N LYS A 264 -13.43 2.40 20.94
CA LYS A 264 -14.09 1.41 20.11
C LYS A 264 -15.62 1.59 20.15
N ILE A 265 -16.25 1.60 18.99
CA ILE A 265 -17.68 1.44 18.83
C ILE A 265 -17.95 -0.05 18.62
N THR A 266 -18.82 -0.65 19.41
CA THR A 266 -19.07 -2.11 19.37
C THR A 266 -20.36 -2.49 18.66
N GLY A 267 -21.17 -1.53 18.23
CA GLY A 267 -22.41 -1.82 17.47
C GLY A 267 -23.29 -2.87 18.15
N ASP A 268 -23.66 -3.91 17.40
CA ASP A 268 -24.39 -5.08 17.96
C ASP A 268 -23.41 -5.93 18.79
N PRO A 269 -23.63 -6.06 20.10
CA PRO A 269 -22.74 -6.83 20.98
C PRO A 269 -22.66 -8.33 20.64
N ASN A 270 -23.49 -8.83 19.72
CA ASN A 270 -23.46 -10.22 19.26
C ASN A 270 -22.73 -10.38 17.90
N SER A 271 -22.26 -9.30 17.30
CA SER A 271 -21.52 -9.26 16.03
C SER A 271 -20.26 -8.43 16.22
N GLY A 272 -19.10 -8.99 15.95
CA GLY A 272 -17.83 -8.21 15.95
C GLY A 272 -17.50 -7.63 14.59
N THR A 273 -18.39 -7.80 13.60
CA THR A 273 -18.13 -7.35 12.22
C THR A 273 -18.50 -5.90 11.96
N ASP A 274 -19.23 -5.28 12.89
CA ASP A 274 -19.63 -3.89 12.90
C ASP A 274 -18.85 -3.04 13.92
N ASP A 275 -17.83 -3.63 14.53
CA ASP A 275 -16.93 -2.94 15.43
C ASP A 275 -15.99 -2.02 14.64
N TYR A 276 -15.78 -0.81 15.12
CA TYR A 276 -14.80 0.11 14.53
C TYR A 276 -14.20 1.06 15.56
N TRP A 277 -13.05 1.61 15.25
CA TRP A 277 -12.33 2.55 16.09
C TRP A 277 -12.48 3.97 15.61
N ILE A 278 -12.70 4.89 16.54
CA ILE A 278 -12.77 6.31 16.26
C ILE A 278 -11.86 7.10 17.20
N LYS A 279 -11.40 8.22 16.68
CA LYS A 279 -10.57 9.16 17.40
C LYS A 279 -11.16 10.56 17.34
N HIS A 280 -11.15 11.27 18.44
CA HIS A 280 -11.52 12.67 18.46
C HIS A 280 -10.37 13.52 17.90
N ASN A 281 -10.67 14.37 16.94
CA ASN A 281 -9.72 15.25 16.28
C ASN A 281 -10.17 16.70 16.52
N ASN A 282 -9.45 17.41 17.37
CA ASN A 282 -9.76 18.80 17.69
C ASN A 282 -9.28 19.70 16.54
N GLN A 283 -10.08 20.69 16.20
CA GLN A 283 -9.62 21.80 15.37
C GLN A 283 -8.74 22.71 16.26
N ALA A 284 -7.73 23.32 15.63
CA ALA A 284 -6.71 24.11 16.34
C ALA A 284 -7.32 25.06 17.40
N ASP A 285 -6.86 24.92 18.63
CA ASP A 285 -7.17 25.76 19.81
C ASP A 285 -8.57 25.63 20.45
N GLU A 286 -9.38 24.66 20.05
CA GLU A 286 -10.70 24.46 20.66
C GLU A 286 -10.94 23.00 21.06
N ASP A 287 -11.64 22.79 22.18
CA ASP A 287 -12.09 21.45 22.64
C ASP A 287 -13.17 20.84 21.71
N VAL A 288 -13.59 21.59 20.70
CA VAL A 288 -14.56 21.20 19.70
C VAL A 288 -13.83 20.57 18.52
N GLY A 289 -14.22 19.37 18.18
CA GLY A 289 -13.65 18.65 17.06
C GLY A 289 -14.67 17.72 16.45
N GLU A 290 -14.17 16.82 15.63
CA GLU A 290 -14.95 15.77 14.99
C GLU A 290 -14.43 14.41 15.41
N TRP A 291 -15.29 13.42 15.41
CA TRP A 291 -14.90 12.02 15.56
C TRP A 291 -14.62 11.47 14.17
N VAL A 292 -13.42 10.95 13.98
CA VAL A 292 -12.99 10.35 12.70
C VAL A 292 -12.63 8.90 12.92
N GLU A 293 -12.88 8.07 11.93
CA GLU A 293 -12.42 6.68 11.97
C GLU A 293 -10.90 6.61 12.09
N THR A 294 -10.43 5.59 12.77
CA THR A 294 -9.00 5.34 12.99
C THR A 294 -8.73 3.84 13.05
N VAL A 295 -7.46 3.49 12.97
CA VAL A 295 -7.02 2.11 13.16
C VAL A 295 -6.96 1.77 14.64
N GLU A 296 -7.15 0.50 14.98
CA GLU A 296 -6.95 -0.02 16.32
C GLU A 296 -5.61 0.42 16.92
N PRO A 297 -5.59 0.94 18.16
CA PRO A 297 -4.35 1.33 18.83
C PRO A 297 -3.37 0.15 19.02
N GLY A 298 -2.09 0.37 18.66
CA GLY A 298 -1.04 -0.63 18.81
C GLY A 298 -1.01 -1.70 17.71
N LEU A 299 -1.83 -1.58 16.67
CA LEU A 299 -1.85 -2.51 15.54
C LEU A 299 -0.74 -2.17 14.54
N ALA A 300 -0.05 -3.19 14.01
CA ALA A 300 0.84 -3.02 12.87
C ALA A 300 0.00 -2.67 11.63
N ASN A 301 0.16 -1.45 11.13
CA ASN A 301 -0.75 -0.86 10.15
C ASN A 301 -0.09 -0.50 8.81
N THR A 302 1.19 -0.85 8.62
CA THR A 302 1.96 -0.48 7.42
C THR A 302 2.65 -1.70 6.83
N ILE A 303 2.68 -1.80 5.50
CA ILE A 303 3.48 -2.80 4.79
C ILE A 303 4.95 -2.37 4.84
N ASP A 304 5.86 -3.32 5.03
CA ASP A 304 7.30 -3.04 5.01
C ASP A 304 7.80 -2.79 3.58
N PRO A 305 8.22 -1.57 3.23
CA PRO A 305 8.69 -1.23 1.89
C PRO A 305 9.89 -2.06 1.44
N ALA A 306 10.71 -2.58 2.37
CA ALA A 306 11.87 -3.41 2.06
C ALA A 306 11.50 -4.79 1.51
N THR A 307 10.25 -5.19 1.65
CA THR A 307 9.72 -6.49 1.19
C THR A 307 8.82 -6.38 -0.04
N MET A 308 8.59 -5.17 -0.53
CA MET A 308 7.66 -4.85 -1.61
C MET A 308 8.38 -4.38 -2.88
N PRO A 309 7.73 -4.45 -4.05
CA PRO A 309 8.29 -3.97 -5.31
C PRO A 309 8.83 -2.54 -5.22
N ILE A 310 9.89 -2.30 -5.98
CA ILE A 310 10.52 -0.99 -6.09
C ILE A 310 10.19 -0.34 -7.43
N LYS A 311 10.48 0.95 -7.55
CA LYS A 311 10.30 1.71 -8.78
C LYS A 311 11.62 2.23 -9.34
N MET A 312 11.73 2.24 -10.65
CA MET A 312 12.68 3.04 -11.40
C MET A 312 11.90 4.09 -12.19
N VAL A 313 12.28 5.34 -12.04
CA VAL A 313 11.63 6.49 -12.68
C VAL A 313 12.65 7.25 -13.49
N ARG A 314 12.28 7.65 -14.71
CA ARG A 314 13.11 8.57 -15.46
C ARG A 314 13.06 9.96 -14.84
N ALA A 315 14.18 10.45 -14.36
CA ALA A 315 14.29 11.83 -13.93
C ALA A 315 14.24 12.73 -15.18
N ALA A 316 13.38 13.75 -15.16
CA ALA A 316 13.42 14.78 -16.16
C ALA A 316 14.80 15.47 -16.08
N PRO A 317 15.48 15.74 -17.21
CA PRO A 317 16.71 16.50 -17.17
C PRO A 317 16.37 17.89 -16.59
N ASN A 318 16.77 18.11 -15.35
CA ASN A 318 16.74 19.44 -14.75
C ASN A 318 18.04 20.12 -15.15
N PRO A 319 18.01 21.13 -16.02
CA PRO A 319 19.24 21.81 -16.47
C PRO A 319 19.99 22.52 -15.34
N TRP A 320 19.42 22.54 -14.14
CA TRP A 320 19.97 23.19 -12.95
C TRP A 320 20.37 22.19 -11.85
N ASP A 321 20.17 20.90 -12.05
CA ASP A 321 20.47 19.87 -11.08
C ASP A 321 21.53 18.92 -11.64
N GLU A 322 22.80 19.24 -11.35
CA GLU A 322 23.96 18.44 -11.76
C GLU A 322 23.92 17.00 -11.22
N ALA A 323 23.08 16.72 -10.23
CA ALA A 323 22.92 15.39 -9.64
C ALA A 323 22.10 14.42 -10.52
N PHE A 324 21.35 14.93 -11.51
CA PHE A 324 20.46 14.13 -12.37
C PHE A 324 20.90 14.03 -13.83
N ALA A 325 21.98 14.66 -14.20
CA ALA A 325 22.59 14.50 -15.52
C ALA A 325 24.03 14.03 -15.36
N ASP A 326 24.49 13.11 -16.21
CA ASP A 326 25.91 12.84 -16.30
C ASP A 326 26.64 14.06 -16.92
N ASP A 327 27.96 14.05 -16.88
CA ASP A 327 28.82 15.12 -17.45
C ASP A 327 28.54 15.41 -18.94
N PHE A 328 27.70 14.59 -19.59
CA PHE A 328 27.31 14.69 -21.00
C PHE A 328 25.85 15.10 -21.20
N GLY A 329 25.09 15.41 -20.13
CA GLY A 329 23.68 15.79 -20.22
C GLY A 329 22.75 14.64 -20.63
N ARG A 330 23.14 13.38 -20.40
CA ARG A 330 22.30 12.21 -20.69
C ARG A 330 21.17 12.10 -19.68
N PRO A 331 20.01 11.56 -20.08
CA PRO A 331 18.92 11.33 -19.15
C PRO A 331 19.36 10.38 -18.03
N SER A 332 19.01 10.73 -16.81
CA SER A 332 19.22 9.88 -15.64
C SER A 332 17.94 9.20 -15.21
N PHE A 333 18.08 8.07 -14.52
CA PHE A 333 17.00 7.34 -13.89
C PHE A 333 17.24 7.31 -12.39
N SER A 334 16.17 7.28 -11.61
CA SER A 334 16.24 7.08 -10.17
C SER A 334 15.62 5.75 -9.80
N LEU A 335 16.28 5.01 -8.89
CA LEU A 335 15.78 3.77 -8.30
C LEU A 335 15.43 4.05 -6.84
N SER A 336 14.23 3.69 -6.40
CA SER A 336 13.80 3.91 -5.02
C SER A 336 12.73 2.93 -4.59
N GLN A 337 12.60 2.75 -3.28
CA GLN A 337 11.43 2.09 -2.70
C GLN A 337 10.16 2.89 -2.98
N LEU A 338 9.01 2.24 -2.82
CA LEU A 338 7.68 2.84 -2.86
C LEU A 338 7.20 3.08 -1.44
N GLU A 339 6.45 4.15 -1.26
CA GLU A 339 5.72 4.40 -0.02
C GLU A 339 4.34 3.75 -0.14
N TRP A 340 4.08 2.77 0.72
CA TRP A 340 2.80 2.06 0.77
C TRP A 340 1.89 2.74 1.79
N THR A 341 0.64 2.94 1.40
CA THR A 341 -0.35 3.57 2.28
C THR A 341 -0.62 2.68 3.49
N SER A 342 -0.57 3.28 4.66
CA SER A 342 -0.90 2.59 5.90
C SER A 342 -2.39 2.36 6.02
N ARG A 343 -2.80 1.32 6.75
CA ARG A 343 -4.19 1.14 7.20
C ARG A 343 -4.61 2.36 8.01
N VAL A 344 -5.74 2.96 7.67
CA VAL A 344 -6.23 4.20 8.28
C VAL A 344 -7.47 3.99 9.15
N ALA A 345 -8.16 2.86 9.01
CA ALA A 345 -9.37 2.53 9.73
C ALA A 345 -9.43 1.04 10.10
N GLY A 346 -10.23 0.71 11.10
CA GLY A 346 -10.56 -0.64 11.49
C GLY A 346 -9.49 -1.40 12.25
N ASP A 347 -9.70 -2.69 12.32
CA ASP A 347 -8.85 -3.67 12.98
C ASP A 347 -8.59 -4.88 12.06
N GLU A 348 -8.06 -5.99 12.60
CA GLU A 348 -7.80 -7.21 11.83
C GLU A 348 -9.08 -7.89 11.28
N THR A 349 -10.25 -7.54 11.83
CA THR A 349 -11.55 -8.12 11.44
C THR A 349 -12.27 -7.26 10.42
N THR A 350 -12.29 -5.93 10.63
CA THR A 350 -13.08 -4.99 9.84
C THR A 350 -12.30 -4.38 8.67
N ALA A 351 -10.98 -4.33 8.78
CA ALA A 351 -10.08 -3.96 7.68
C ALA A 351 -8.87 -4.90 7.67
N PRO A 352 -9.03 -6.17 7.27
CA PRO A 352 -7.98 -7.18 7.35
C PRO A 352 -6.75 -6.81 6.51
N ASP A 353 -5.63 -7.45 6.81
CA ASP A 353 -4.44 -7.34 6.00
C ASP A 353 -4.69 -7.91 4.59
N PRO A 354 -4.07 -7.33 3.54
CA PRO A 354 -4.09 -7.91 2.21
C PRO A 354 -3.55 -9.35 2.23
N SER A 355 -4.15 -10.23 1.45
CA SER A 355 -3.82 -11.66 1.44
C SER A 355 -2.40 -11.99 1.00
N PHE A 356 -1.67 -11.04 0.43
CA PHE A 356 -0.25 -11.21 0.10
C PHE A 356 0.69 -11.04 1.31
N ILE A 357 0.22 -10.57 2.46
CA ILE A 357 1.06 -10.47 3.67
C ILE A 357 1.43 -11.89 4.14
N GLY A 358 2.73 -12.12 4.29
CA GLY A 358 3.29 -13.43 4.61
C GLY A 358 3.53 -14.33 3.40
N GLU A 359 3.19 -13.89 2.20
CA GLU A 359 3.32 -14.63 0.94
C GLU A 359 4.32 -13.96 0.00
N THR A 360 4.67 -14.64 -1.09
CA THR A 360 5.46 -14.07 -2.17
C THR A 360 4.57 -13.55 -3.29
N LEU A 361 4.97 -12.45 -3.92
CA LEU A 361 4.30 -11.93 -5.10
C LEU A 361 4.84 -12.65 -6.35
N ASN A 362 3.95 -13.21 -7.16
CA ASN A 362 4.32 -13.95 -8.37
C ASN A 362 4.44 -13.06 -9.59
N ASP A 363 3.52 -12.11 -9.74
CA ASP A 363 3.49 -11.15 -10.84
C ASP A 363 2.75 -9.87 -10.44
N MET A 364 2.85 -8.85 -11.30
CA MET A 364 2.17 -7.57 -11.14
C MET A 364 1.64 -7.06 -12.48
N PHE A 365 0.56 -6.31 -12.42
CA PHE A 365 -0.11 -5.77 -13.61
C PHE A 365 -0.85 -4.48 -13.27
N PHE A 366 -1.26 -3.76 -14.30
CA PHE A 366 -2.06 -2.55 -14.15
C PHE A 366 -3.39 -2.73 -14.90
N HIS A 367 -4.49 -2.52 -14.20
CA HIS A 367 -5.82 -2.69 -14.78
C HIS A 367 -6.81 -1.67 -14.23
N LYS A 368 -7.50 -0.96 -15.13
CA LYS A 368 -8.54 0.03 -14.77
C LYS A 368 -8.11 0.98 -13.65
N ASN A 369 -6.95 1.61 -13.80
CA ASN A 369 -6.37 2.55 -12.85
C ASN A 369 -6.11 1.97 -11.45
N ARG A 370 -5.78 0.68 -11.38
CA ARG A 370 -5.38 -0.05 -10.17
C ARG A 370 -4.10 -0.81 -10.44
N LEU A 371 -3.18 -0.80 -9.48
CA LEU A 371 -2.02 -1.70 -9.50
C LEU A 371 -2.46 -3.04 -8.90
N GLY A 372 -2.18 -4.13 -9.61
CA GLY A 372 -2.56 -5.47 -9.21
C GLY A 372 -1.37 -6.37 -8.93
N PHE A 373 -1.53 -7.25 -7.96
CA PHE A 373 -0.60 -8.32 -7.65
C PHE A 373 -1.25 -9.68 -7.75
N LEU A 374 -0.44 -10.67 -8.11
CA LEU A 374 -0.79 -12.09 -8.03
C LEU A 374 0.04 -12.71 -6.90
N ALA A 375 -0.63 -13.29 -5.92
CA ALA A 375 0.00 -13.98 -4.79
C ALA A 375 -0.74 -15.28 -4.52
N ASN A 376 -0.04 -16.40 -4.57
CA ASN A 376 -0.66 -17.72 -4.50
C ASN A 376 -1.85 -17.85 -5.48
N GLU A 377 -3.06 -18.10 -4.99
CA GLU A 377 -4.29 -18.19 -5.77
C GLU A 377 -5.11 -16.87 -5.75
N ASN A 378 -4.55 -15.80 -5.17
CA ASN A 378 -5.24 -14.52 -5.01
C ASN A 378 -4.85 -13.51 -6.09
N VAL A 379 -5.82 -12.69 -6.44
CA VAL A 379 -5.68 -11.49 -7.27
C VAL A 379 -6.03 -10.29 -6.42
N ILE A 380 -5.05 -9.46 -6.16
CA ILE A 380 -5.18 -8.31 -5.26
C ILE A 380 -4.99 -7.04 -6.05
N LEU A 381 -5.94 -6.12 -5.99
CA LEU A 381 -5.93 -4.84 -6.69
C LEU A 381 -5.92 -3.70 -5.66
N SER A 382 -5.13 -2.67 -5.91
CA SER A 382 -5.13 -1.45 -5.09
C SER A 382 -6.47 -0.71 -5.13
N GLU A 383 -6.64 0.25 -4.27
CA GLU A 383 -7.72 1.24 -4.38
C GLU A 383 -7.69 1.95 -5.75
N LEU A 384 -8.87 2.34 -6.24
CA LEU A 384 -9.02 3.01 -7.54
C LEU A 384 -8.35 4.39 -7.53
N GLY A 385 -7.29 4.55 -8.31
CA GLY A 385 -6.54 5.80 -8.38
C GLY A 385 -5.42 5.93 -7.34
N GLU A 386 -5.50 5.19 -6.23
CA GLU A 386 -4.48 5.16 -5.18
C GLU A 386 -3.69 3.85 -5.28
N HIS A 387 -2.70 3.84 -6.14
CA HIS A 387 -2.01 2.63 -6.60
C HIS A 387 -1.22 1.90 -5.51
N PHE A 388 -0.97 2.55 -4.38
CA PHE A 388 -0.17 2.02 -3.27
C PHE A 388 -1.01 1.78 -2.01
N ASN A 389 -2.34 1.94 -2.10
CA ASN A 389 -3.27 1.60 -1.02
C ASN A 389 -3.90 0.22 -1.26
N TYR A 390 -3.68 -0.69 -0.30
CA TYR A 390 -4.23 -2.04 -0.27
C TYR A 390 -5.05 -2.31 0.98
N TYR A 391 -5.44 -1.26 1.72
CA TYR A 391 -6.34 -1.34 2.86
C TYR A 391 -7.67 -0.65 2.53
N ALA A 392 -8.72 -1.08 3.18
CA ALA A 392 -10.00 -0.40 3.13
C ALA A 392 -9.87 1.02 3.71
N THR A 393 -10.59 1.98 3.14
CA THR A 393 -10.53 3.38 3.57
C THR A 393 -11.44 3.67 4.75
N THR A 394 -12.45 2.83 4.98
CA THR A 394 -13.37 2.86 6.11
C THR A 394 -13.67 1.45 6.59
N ALA A 395 -13.93 1.28 7.88
CA ALA A 395 -14.30 0.01 8.48
C ALA A 395 -15.82 -0.21 8.50
N THR A 396 -16.60 0.84 8.29
CA THR A 396 -18.07 0.82 8.44
C THR A 396 -18.81 0.50 7.14
N ASP A 397 -18.17 0.67 5.99
CA ASP A 397 -18.79 0.43 4.69
C ASP A 397 -17.75 0.00 3.65
N LEU A 398 -18.14 -0.80 2.67
CA LEU A 398 -17.29 -1.17 1.55
C LEU A 398 -17.59 -0.26 0.36
N LEU A 399 -16.61 0.51 -0.07
CA LEU A 399 -16.76 1.43 -1.17
C LEU A 399 -16.38 0.77 -2.52
N ASP A 400 -17.04 1.18 -3.60
CA ASP A 400 -16.72 0.72 -4.96
C ASP A 400 -15.27 1.05 -5.39
N THR A 401 -14.66 2.03 -4.73
CA THR A 401 -13.28 2.46 -4.94
C THR A 401 -12.27 1.65 -4.14
N ASP A 402 -12.69 0.95 -3.09
CA ASP A 402 -11.78 0.21 -2.21
C ASP A 402 -10.97 -0.86 -2.95
N MET A 403 -9.93 -1.32 -2.28
CA MET A 403 -9.10 -2.42 -2.76
C MET A 403 -9.94 -3.68 -3.02
N ILE A 404 -9.47 -4.54 -3.89
CA ILE A 404 -10.11 -5.81 -4.23
C ILE A 404 -9.12 -6.93 -3.91
N ASP A 405 -9.55 -7.90 -3.10
CA ASP A 405 -8.77 -9.08 -2.78
C ASP A 405 -9.64 -10.32 -3.00
N LEU A 406 -9.34 -11.08 -4.04
CA LEU A 406 -10.16 -12.20 -4.49
C LEU A 406 -9.34 -13.47 -4.63
N ALA A 407 -9.75 -14.52 -3.94
CA ALA A 407 -9.22 -15.85 -4.17
C ALA A 407 -9.82 -16.47 -5.45
N SER A 408 -8.95 -17.02 -6.29
CA SER A 408 -9.39 -17.82 -7.44
C SER A 408 -9.98 -19.14 -6.94
N PRO A 409 -11.10 -19.63 -7.51
CA PRO A 409 -11.63 -20.95 -7.19
C PRO A 409 -10.74 -22.10 -7.70
N SER A 410 -9.62 -21.81 -8.32
CA SER A 410 -8.65 -22.79 -8.81
C SER A 410 -7.67 -23.16 -7.71
N ASN A 411 -7.40 -24.44 -7.53
CA ASN A 411 -6.34 -24.94 -6.63
C ASN A 411 -4.94 -24.79 -7.27
N LYS A 412 -4.77 -23.89 -8.21
CA LYS A 412 -3.49 -23.62 -8.88
C LYS A 412 -3.03 -22.23 -8.54
N VAL A 413 -1.74 -22.12 -8.21
CA VAL A 413 -1.06 -20.82 -8.01
C VAL A 413 -1.27 -19.96 -9.25
N SER A 414 -1.56 -18.67 -9.02
CA SER A 414 -1.59 -17.66 -10.09
C SER A 414 -0.19 -17.50 -10.67
N ILE A 415 -0.08 -17.67 -11.98
CA ILE A 415 1.22 -17.62 -12.70
C ILE A 415 1.36 -16.27 -13.35
#